data_3355a7d59c71da0ac840afb56ae52c4f
#
_entry.id   3355a7d59c71da0ac840afb56ae52c4f
#
_cell.length_a   1.000
_cell.length_b   1.000
_cell.length_c   1.000
_cell.angle_alpha   90.00
_cell.angle_beta   90.00
_cell.angle_gamma   90.00
#
_symmetry.space_group_name_H-M   'P 1'
#
loop_
_entity.id
_entity.type
_entity.pdbx_description
1 polymer ?
#
loop_
_entity_poly.entity_id
_entity_poly.type
_entity_poly.pdbx_seq_one_letter_code
_entity_poly.pdbx_strand_id
1 'polypeptide(L)'
;MQKRLAIGARLKELRKQNKFSQQFVAENLFISQAAYSLIENSQNGIVAEHIVNLSKLYEVTTDFILKGDNMLIRISPTQGFIPYIQQKAHAGYVQNIESEIASPVESDWYRIPGYNPAVDHMLFEIEGKSMLPTILPGDIVICQKQKNWDNILDGSLVIVWTTTSLLIKRIRTGGDKLSYNFENDNQQDPEIISFPKDDIREIMMVRGKISNVLIPTHQRTSDGKIKNMEESIEFLKKELYLITKKLNSLRN
;
A
#
# COMPACT_ATOMS: atom_id res chain seq x y z
N MET A 1 -8.71 -10.65 38.54
CA MET A 1 -7.45 -11.02 39.17
C MET A 1 -6.36 -11.38 38.15
N GLN A 2 -6.60 -12.23 37.16
CA GLN A 2 -5.62 -12.63 36.13
C GLN A 2 -4.98 -11.47 35.32
N LYS A 3 -5.72 -10.41 34.96
CA LYS A 3 -5.17 -9.27 34.19
C LYS A 3 -4.12 -8.44 34.95
N ARG A 4 -4.22 -8.31 36.29
CA ARG A 4 -3.23 -7.59 37.09
C ARG A 4 -1.92 -8.36 37.22
N LEU A 5 -1.97 -9.66 37.39
CA LEU A 5 -0.79 -10.54 37.41
C LEU A 5 0.02 -10.42 36.11
N ALA A 6 -0.66 -10.27 34.98
CA ALA A 6 -0.01 -10.12 33.70
C ALA A 6 0.73 -8.76 33.54
N ILE A 7 0.18 -7.64 34.06
CA ILE A 7 0.83 -6.31 33.96
C ILE A 7 2.10 -6.26 34.80
N GLY A 8 2.04 -6.64 36.09
CA GLY A 8 3.21 -6.59 36.98
C GLY A 8 4.35 -7.47 36.48
N ALA A 9 4.05 -8.71 36.04
CA ALA A 9 5.06 -9.60 35.46
C ALA A 9 5.75 -8.98 34.23
N ARG A 10 4.97 -8.32 33.38
CA ARG A 10 5.45 -7.66 32.16
C ARG A 10 6.37 -6.46 32.48
N LEU A 11 5.97 -5.63 33.43
CA LEU A 11 6.81 -4.53 33.90
C LEU A 11 8.14 -5.02 34.47
N LYS A 12 8.11 -6.12 35.22
CA LYS A 12 9.32 -6.79 35.75
C LYS A 12 10.23 -7.29 34.65
N GLU A 13 9.66 -7.83 33.58
CA GLU A 13 10.41 -8.30 32.43
C GLU A 13 11.04 -7.14 31.65
N LEU A 14 10.27 -6.08 31.33
CA LEU A 14 10.77 -4.85 30.70
C LEU A 14 11.92 -4.23 31.48
N ARG A 15 11.76 -4.12 32.81
CA ARG A 15 12.82 -3.59 33.67
C ARG A 15 14.09 -4.42 33.57
N LYS A 16 13.99 -5.75 33.62
CA LYS A 16 15.14 -6.65 33.49
C LYS A 16 15.83 -6.57 32.14
N GLN A 17 15.04 -6.51 31.05
CA GLN A 17 15.56 -6.38 29.68
C GLN A 17 16.37 -5.08 29.53
N ASN A 18 15.88 -3.98 30.12
CA ASN A 18 16.56 -2.69 30.12
C ASN A 18 17.64 -2.56 31.20
N LYS A 19 17.88 -3.62 32.02
CA LYS A 19 18.87 -3.66 33.10
C LYS A 19 18.66 -2.57 34.17
N PHE A 20 17.41 -2.09 34.36
CA PHE A 20 17.08 -1.09 35.37
C PHE A 20 16.89 -1.72 36.75
N SER A 21 17.25 -0.99 37.81
CA SER A 21 16.88 -1.34 39.18
C SER A 21 15.43 -0.93 39.49
N GLN A 22 14.79 -1.58 40.47
CA GLN A 22 13.49 -1.13 40.96
C GLN A 22 13.52 0.31 41.49
N GLN A 23 14.63 0.68 42.13
CA GLN A 23 14.86 2.03 42.63
C GLN A 23 14.83 3.07 41.50
N PHE A 24 15.58 2.81 40.41
CA PHE A 24 15.64 3.71 39.25
C PHE A 24 14.25 3.92 38.62
N VAL A 25 13.47 2.85 38.47
CA VAL A 25 12.13 2.96 37.88
C VAL A 25 11.18 3.70 38.84
N ALA A 26 11.26 3.45 40.15
CA ALA A 26 10.45 4.12 41.15
C ALA A 26 10.73 5.63 41.17
N GLU A 27 11.98 6.05 41.06
CA GLU A 27 12.38 7.47 40.97
C GLU A 27 11.78 8.15 39.73
N ASN A 28 11.78 7.46 38.58
CA ASN A 28 11.14 7.97 37.35
C ASN A 28 9.61 8.11 37.47
N LEU A 29 8.99 7.36 38.36
CA LEU A 29 7.57 7.43 38.64
C LEU A 29 7.22 8.31 39.82
N PHE A 30 8.20 8.92 40.47
CA PHE A 30 8.05 9.73 41.71
C PHE A 30 7.36 8.96 42.85
N ILE A 31 7.67 7.64 43.00
CA ILE A 31 7.17 6.79 44.08
C ILE A 31 8.31 6.10 44.82
N SER A 32 8.01 5.50 45.96
CA SER A 32 9.01 4.68 46.68
C SER A 32 9.31 3.36 45.95
N GLN A 33 10.53 2.86 46.11
CA GLN A 33 10.92 1.52 45.58
C GLN A 33 9.97 0.42 46.10
N ALA A 34 9.55 0.52 47.37
CA ALA A 34 8.59 -0.44 47.96
C ALA A 34 7.24 -0.40 47.22
N ALA A 35 6.73 0.79 46.87
CA ALA A 35 5.48 0.95 46.13
C ALA A 35 5.61 0.36 44.70
N TYR A 36 6.74 0.59 44.01
CA TYR A 36 6.98 0.01 42.70
C TYR A 36 7.10 -1.52 42.77
N SER A 37 7.77 -2.06 43.80
CA SER A 37 7.85 -3.51 44.03
C SER A 37 6.47 -4.15 44.19
N LEU A 38 5.55 -3.50 44.89
CA LEU A 38 4.16 -3.96 45.04
C LEU A 38 3.40 -3.96 43.69
N ILE A 39 3.68 -2.99 42.80
CA ILE A 39 3.12 -2.96 41.44
C ILE A 39 3.67 -4.13 40.62
N GLU A 40 4.97 -4.39 40.61
CA GLU A 40 5.57 -5.50 39.89
C GLU A 40 5.03 -6.87 40.37
N ASN A 41 4.79 -7.00 41.65
CA ASN A 41 4.22 -8.21 42.25
C ASN A 41 2.70 -8.27 42.17
N SER A 42 2.07 -7.31 41.49
CA SER A 42 0.61 -7.24 41.28
C SER A 42 -0.21 -7.10 42.58
N GLN A 43 0.42 -6.67 43.65
CA GLN A 43 -0.23 -6.43 44.95
C GLN A 43 -0.91 -5.05 44.98
N ASN A 44 -0.36 -4.07 44.25
CA ASN A 44 -0.98 -2.77 44.04
C ASN A 44 -1.39 -2.56 42.58
N GLY A 45 -2.45 -1.75 42.37
CA GLY A 45 -2.83 -1.27 41.06
C GLY A 45 -1.86 -0.23 40.54
N ILE A 46 -1.77 -0.08 39.22
CA ILE A 46 -1.01 0.99 38.56
C ILE A 46 -1.97 2.07 38.06
N VAL A 47 -1.63 3.33 38.25
CA VAL A 47 -2.43 4.45 37.76
C VAL A 47 -2.05 4.79 36.32
N ALA A 48 -2.96 5.44 35.59
CA ALA A 48 -2.79 5.73 34.16
C ALA A 48 -1.52 6.58 33.89
N GLU A 49 -1.22 7.55 34.75
CA GLU A 49 -0.02 8.38 34.63
C GLU A 49 1.27 7.55 34.67
N HIS A 50 1.36 6.59 35.58
CA HIS A 50 2.53 5.69 35.66
C HIS A 50 2.65 4.83 34.38
N ILE A 51 1.53 4.39 33.79
CA ILE A 51 1.56 3.64 32.53
C ILE A 51 2.14 4.48 31.40
N VAL A 52 1.74 5.76 31.29
CA VAL A 52 2.26 6.70 30.31
C VAL A 52 3.76 6.94 30.51
N ASN A 53 4.20 7.16 31.76
CA ASN A 53 5.62 7.37 32.06
C ASN A 53 6.46 6.12 31.78
N LEU A 54 5.97 4.93 32.14
CA LEU A 54 6.63 3.65 31.84
C LEU A 54 6.68 3.36 30.35
N SER A 55 5.67 3.72 29.59
CA SER A 55 5.68 3.57 28.14
C SER A 55 6.81 4.36 27.49
N LYS A 56 7.05 5.59 27.97
CA LYS A 56 8.18 6.41 27.52
C LYS A 56 9.52 5.87 27.99
N LEU A 57 9.61 5.44 29.26
CA LEU A 57 10.84 4.91 29.85
C LEU A 57 11.34 3.64 29.17
N TYR A 58 10.41 2.76 28.79
CA TYR A 58 10.71 1.47 28.16
C TYR A 58 10.59 1.49 26.63
N GLU A 59 10.22 2.64 26.05
CA GLU A 59 9.98 2.80 24.59
C GLU A 59 8.98 1.79 24.03
N VAL A 60 7.92 1.53 24.80
CA VAL A 60 6.84 0.61 24.42
C VAL A 60 5.49 1.35 24.46
N THR A 61 4.47 0.81 23.80
CA THR A 61 3.13 1.39 23.85
C THR A 61 2.46 1.13 25.22
N THR A 62 1.54 2.01 25.62
CA THR A 62 0.71 1.78 26.81
C THR A 62 -0.13 0.51 26.67
N ASP A 63 -0.57 0.17 25.44
CA ASP A 63 -1.29 -1.05 25.12
C ASP A 63 -0.44 -2.31 25.35
N PHE A 64 0.86 -2.27 25.00
CA PHE A 64 1.77 -3.35 25.34
C PHE A 64 1.85 -3.57 26.85
N ILE A 65 1.98 -2.52 27.65
CA ILE A 65 1.99 -2.63 29.11
C ILE A 65 0.67 -3.22 29.61
N LEU A 66 -0.46 -2.79 29.09
CA LEU A 66 -1.80 -3.19 29.59
C LEU A 66 -2.22 -4.58 29.10
N LYS A 67 -2.00 -4.91 27.83
CA LYS A 67 -2.55 -6.11 27.17
C LYS A 67 -1.53 -7.21 26.97
N GLY A 68 -0.23 -6.87 26.88
CA GLY A 68 0.85 -7.84 26.68
C GLY A 68 1.06 -8.26 25.25
N ASP A 69 0.27 -7.77 24.38
CA ASP A 69 0.49 -8.01 22.99
C ASP A 69 1.72 -7.22 22.56
N ASN A 70 2.70 -7.90 21.98
CA ASN A 70 3.74 -7.28 21.17
C ASN A 70 3.07 -6.78 19.88
N MET A 71 2.01 -6.04 20.06
CA MET A 71 1.46 -5.20 19.04
C MET A 71 2.36 -3.95 19.03
N LEU A 72 3.47 -3.95 18.30
CA LEU A 72 3.43 -3.15 17.07
C LEU A 72 1.97 -3.11 16.69
N ILE A 73 1.34 -1.95 16.79
CA ILE A 73 -0.10 -1.85 16.55
C ILE A 73 -0.36 -2.66 15.28
N ARG A 74 -0.72 -3.95 15.42
CA ARG A 74 -1.52 -4.60 14.40
C ARG A 74 -2.83 -3.87 14.49
N ILE A 75 -2.87 -2.72 13.85
CA ILE A 75 -4.10 -2.09 13.45
C ILE A 75 -4.67 -3.14 12.51
N SER A 76 -5.44 -4.02 13.12
CA SER A 76 -6.04 -5.13 12.40
C SER A 76 -6.80 -4.54 11.21
N PRO A 77 -6.82 -5.18 10.05
CA PRO A 77 -7.74 -4.84 8.97
C PRO A 77 -9.17 -4.63 9.46
N THR A 78 -9.57 -5.32 10.55
CA THR A 78 -10.86 -5.17 11.23
C THR A 78 -11.11 -3.78 11.83
N GLN A 79 -10.08 -2.93 12.02
CA GLN A 79 -10.22 -1.56 12.52
C GLN A 79 -10.28 -0.50 11.38
N GLY A 80 -10.30 -0.91 10.15
CA GLY A 80 -10.48 -0.01 9.02
C GLY A 80 -9.23 0.73 8.56
N PHE A 81 -8.07 0.22 8.91
CA PHE A 81 -6.79 0.75 8.46
C PHE A 81 -6.21 -0.13 7.35
N ILE A 82 -5.51 0.50 6.42
CA ILE A 82 -4.89 -0.09 5.25
C ILE A 82 -3.38 0.05 5.38
N PRO A 83 -2.58 -1.02 5.24
CA PRO A 83 -1.13 -0.95 5.30
C PRO A 83 -0.57 -0.19 4.10
N TYR A 84 0.39 0.70 4.35
CA TYR A 84 1.12 1.44 3.35
C TYR A 84 2.52 0.88 3.17
N ILE A 85 2.80 0.40 1.99
CA ILE A 85 4.08 -0.17 1.60
C ILE A 85 4.89 0.93 0.91
N GLN A 86 5.86 1.49 1.62
CA GLN A 86 6.81 2.44 1.07
C GLN A 86 7.70 1.73 0.05
N GLN A 87 8.15 2.47 -0.94
CA GLN A 87 8.97 1.98 -2.03
C GLN A 87 10.28 1.33 -1.57
N LYS A 88 10.98 1.89 -0.59
CA LYS A 88 12.20 1.30 -0.02
C LYS A 88 11.97 -0.09 0.58
N ALA A 89 10.72 -0.38 0.94
CA ALA A 89 10.30 -1.67 1.47
C ALA A 89 9.93 -2.69 0.36
N HIS A 90 9.78 -2.26 -0.92
CA HIS A 90 9.40 -3.18 -2.00
C HIS A 90 10.40 -4.33 -2.17
N ALA A 91 11.69 -4.05 -2.18
CA ALA A 91 12.74 -5.08 -2.29
C ALA A 91 12.76 -6.00 -1.05
N GLY A 92 12.63 -5.43 0.15
CA GLY A 92 12.53 -6.19 1.39
C GLY A 92 11.22 -6.96 1.53
N TYR A 93 10.12 -6.42 1.00
CA TYR A 93 8.82 -7.07 1.00
C TYR A 93 8.81 -8.32 0.12
N VAL A 94 9.46 -8.27 -1.05
CA VAL A 94 9.61 -9.44 -1.94
C VAL A 94 10.44 -10.55 -1.29
N GLN A 95 11.47 -10.21 -0.51
CA GLN A 95 12.38 -11.18 0.12
C GLN A 95 11.83 -11.78 1.42
N ASN A 96 11.05 -11.03 2.21
CA ASN A 96 10.68 -11.42 3.57
C ASN A 96 9.44 -12.33 3.67
N ILE A 97 8.73 -12.59 2.57
CA ILE A 97 7.51 -13.45 2.61
C ILE A 97 7.82 -14.94 2.56
N GLU A 98 9.05 -15.35 2.29
CA GLU A 98 9.45 -16.77 2.46
C GLU A 98 9.49 -17.22 3.93
N SER A 99 9.59 -16.30 4.86
CA SER A 99 9.33 -16.56 6.27
C SER A 99 7.87 -16.22 6.57
N GLU A 100 7.08 -17.13 7.12
CA GLU A 100 5.70 -16.93 7.63
C GLU A 100 5.58 -15.75 8.63
N ILE A 101 6.62 -14.97 8.78
CA ILE A 101 6.82 -13.80 9.65
C ILE A 101 6.89 -12.52 8.80
N ALA A 102 6.25 -12.47 7.63
CA ALA A 102 6.04 -11.20 6.95
C ALA A 102 4.94 -10.38 7.67
N SER A 103 5.22 -10.04 8.90
CA SER A 103 4.64 -8.84 9.50
C SER A 103 5.16 -7.67 8.67
N PRO A 104 4.32 -6.74 8.23
CA PRO A 104 4.77 -5.43 7.74
C PRO A 104 5.38 -4.67 8.93
N VAL A 105 6.62 -5.04 9.30
CA VAL A 105 7.31 -4.59 10.52
C VAL A 105 7.62 -3.09 10.48
N GLU A 106 7.42 -2.43 9.33
CA GLU A 106 7.68 -1.00 9.14
C GLU A 106 6.62 -0.35 8.25
N SER A 107 5.39 -0.88 8.18
CA SER A 107 4.33 -0.26 7.39
C SER A 107 3.56 0.74 8.25
N ASP A 108 3.48 1.97 7.79
CA ASP A 108 2.48 2.90 8.29
C ASP A 108 1.09 2.41 7.90
N TRP A 109 0.08 2.76 8.70
CA TRP A 109 -1.29 2.34 8.47
C TRP A 109 -2.19 3.56 8.35
N TYR A 110 -3.00 3.60 7.29
CA TYR A 110 -3.86 4.74 7.00
C TYR A 110 -5.33 4.33 6.91
N ARG A 111 -6.20 5.22 7.33
CA ARG A 111 -7.64 5.09 7.11
C ARG A 111 -8.03 5.93 5.90
N ILE A 112 -8.54 5.27 4.87
CA ILE A 112 -8.98 5.92 3.63
C ILE A 112 -10.51 5.95 3.60
N PRO A 113 -11.16 7.13 3.58
CA PRO A 113 -12.60 7.24 3.47
C PRO A 113 -13.12 6.54 2.21
N GLY A 114 -14.24 5.82 2.32
CA GLY A 114 -14.88 5.13 1.20
C GLY A 114 -14.36 3.72 0.91
N TYR A 115 -13.29 3.26 1.61
CA TYR A 115 -12.80 1.89 1.46
C TYR A 115 -13.25 1.02 2.63
N ASN A 116 -13.80 -0.16 2.28
CA ASN A 116 -14.33 -1.10 3.28
C ASN A 116 -13.19 -1.78 4.05
N PRO A 117 -13.14 -1.65 5.38
CA PRO A 117 -12.10 -2.27 6.19
C PRO A 117 -12.14 -3.80 6.23
N ALA A 118 -13.27 -4.42 5.87
CA ALA A 118 -13.41 -5.88 5.81
C ALA A 118 -12.78 -6.49 4.54
N VAL A 119 -12.28 -5.66 3.62
CA VAL A 119 -11.64 -6.10 2.37
C VAL A 119 -10.15 -5.86 2.48
N ASP A 120 -9.35 -6.86 2.10
CA ASP A 120 -7.88 -6.77 2.10
C ASP A 120 -7.40 -5.73 1.07
N HIS A 121 -7.16 -4.52 1.56
CA HIS A 121 -6.57 -3.44 0.78
C HIS A 121 -5.10 -3.22 1.19
N MET A 122 -4.33 -2.70 0.25
CA MET A 122 -2.93 -2.28 0.46
C MET A 122 -2.68 -0.97 -0.30
N LEU A 123 -1.82 -0.13 0.25
CA LEU A 123 -1.35 1.10 -0.39
C LEU A 123 0.09 0.90 -0.86
N PHE A 124 0.37 1.25 -2.11
CA PHE A 124 1.72 1.19 -2.67
C PHE A 124 2.11 2.54 -3.25
N GLU A 125 3.28 3.01 -2.89
CA GLU A 125 3.89 4.18 -3.54
C GLU A 125 4.54 3.76 -4.86
N ILE A 126 4.35 4.56 -5.91
CA ILE A 126 4.81 4.25 -7.27
C ILE A 126 5.97 5.20 -7.66
N GLU A 127 7.09 4.64 -8.10
CA GLU A 127 8.24 5.42 -8.59
C GLU A 127 8.35 5.46 -10.10
N GLY A 128 7.99 4.37 -10.76
CA GLY A 128 8.23 4.18 -12.19
C GLY A 128 7.42 5.13 -13.07
N LYS A 129 7.85 5.26 -14.31
CA LYS A 129 7.18 6.04 -15.35
C LYS A 129 6.41 5.18 -16.35
N SER A 130 6.42 3.85 -16.18
CA SER A 130 5.82 2.90 -17.13
C SER A 130 4.31 3.07 -17.30
N MET A 131 3.63 3.65 -16.29
CA MET A 131 2.18 3.85 -16.29
C MET A 131 1.76 5.29 -16.56
N LEU A 132 2.65 6.12 -17.09
CA LEU A 132 2.31 7.47 -17.52
C LEU A 132 1.31 7.42 -18.71
N PRO A 133 0.35 8.35 -18.80
CA PRO A 133 0.02 9.42 -17.84
C PRO A 133 -0.93 8.96 -16.72
N THR A 134 -1.35 7.69 -16.70
CA THR A 134 -2.38 7.18 -15.78
C THR A 134 -1.93 7.25 -14.32
N ILE A 135 -0.70 6.83 -14.05
CA ILE A 135 -0.07 6.88 -12.73
C ILE A 135 1.23 7.66 -12.84
N LEU A 136 1.42 8.61 -11.94
CA LEU A 136 2.62 9.44 -11.86
C LEU A 136 3.59 8.90 -10.81
N PRO A 137 4.89 9.10 -10.97
CA PRO A 137 5.84 8.87 -9.88
C PRO A 137 5.45 9.65 -8.62
N GLY A 138 5.43 9.00 -7.46
CA GLY A 138 4.96 9.55 -6.20
C GLY A 138 3.45 9.42 -5.96
N ASP A 139 2.68 8.88 -6.91
CA ASP A 139 1.29 8.50 -6.65
C ASP A 139 1.25 7.31 -5.69
N ILE A 140 0.26 7.30 -4.80
CA ILE A 140 -0.04 6.15 -3.94
C ILE A 140 -1.27 5.45 -4.53
N VAL A 141 -1.14 4.18 -4.90
CA VAL A 141 -2.26 3.39 -5.42
C VAL A 141 -2.90 2.57 -4.30
N ILE A 142 -4.22 2.49 -4.33
CA ILE A 142 -5.03 1.71 -3.40
C ILE A 142 -5.40 0.42 -4.12
N CYS A 143 -4.88 -0.70 -3.63
CA CYS A 143 -5.01 -2.00 -4.25
C CYS A 143 -5.87 -2.94 -3.42
N GLN A 144 -6.59 -3.82 -4.08
CA GLN A 144 -7.41 -4.87 -3.47
C GLN A 144 -6.92 -6.24 -3.95
N LYS A 145 -6.64 -7.13 -3.00
CA LYS A 145 -6.29 -8.52 -3.32
C LYS A 145 -7.43 -9.22 -4.04
N GLN A 146 -7.08 -10.02 -5.06
CA GLN A 146 -8.03 -10.81 -5.83
C GLN A 146 -7.86 -12.29 -5.53
N LYS A 147 -8.93 -12.95 -5.08
CA LYS A 147 -8.92 -14.40 -4.81
C LYS A 147 -8.94 -15.23 -6.09
N ASN A 148 -9.55 -14.72 -7.14
CA ASN A 148 -9.63 -15.38 -8.44
C ASN A 148 -9.19 -14.40 -9.55
N TRP A 149 -8.05 -14.69 -10.16
CA TRP A 149 -7.43 -13.83 -11.17
C TRP A 149 -8.08 -13.95 -12.54
N ASP A 150 -8.73 -15.09 -12.84
CA ASP A 150 -9.41 -15.31 -14.12
C ASP A 150 -10.64 -14.38 -14.31
N ASN A 151 -11.13 -13.79 -13.21
CA ASN A 151 -12.23 -12.83 -13.25
C ASN A 151 -11.76 -11.37 -13.44
N ILE A 152 -10.45 -11.13 -13.56
CA ILE A 152 -9.93 -9.78 -13.79
C ILE A 152 -10.22 -9.39 -15.24
N LEU A 153 -10.87 -8.26 -15.43
CA LEU A 153 -11.23 -7.75 -16.76
C LEU A 153 -9.98 -7.34 -17.54
N ASP A 154 -9.99 -7.59 -18.84
CA ASP A 154 -8.95 -7.14 -19.75
C ASP A 154 -8.72 -5.63 -19.63
N GLY A 155 -7.47 -5.22 -19.68
CA GLY A 155 -7.08 -3.82 -19.53
C GLY A 155 -7.16 -3.27 -18.10
N SER A 156 -7.48 -4.09 -17.09
CA SER A 156 -7.47 -3.64 -15.69
C SER A 156 -6.07 -3.25 -15.24
N LEU A 157 -5.98 -2.19 -14.44
CA LEU A 157 -4.73 -1.78 -13.80
C LEU A 157 -4.52 -2.63 -12.55
N VAL A 158 -3.36 -3.27 -12.46
CA VAL A 158 -3.02 -4.19 -11.38
C VAL A 158 -1.62 -3.97 -10.85
N ILE A 159 -1.41 -4.30 -9.58
CA ILE A 159 -0.10 -4.65 -9.05
C ILE A 159 0.06 -6.15 -9.25
N VAL A 160 1.10 -6.55 -9.94
CA VAL A 160 1.51 -7.94 -10.06
C VAL A 160 2.74 -8.17 -9.19
N TRP A 161 2.64 -9.15 -8.33
CA TRP A 161 3.73 -9.58 -7.48
C TRP A 161 4.22 -10.94 -7.95
N THR A 162 5.46 -10.94 -8.43
CA THR A 162 6.15 -12.15 -8.89
C THR A 162 7.12 -12.66 -7.82
N THR A 163 7.79 -13.76 -8.09
CA THR A 163 8.86 -14.28 -7.21
C THR A 163 10.02 -13.31 -7.03
N THR A 164 10.25 -12.38 -7.97
CA THR A 164 11.42 -11.50 -8.00
C THR A 164 11.10 -10.01 -7.99
N SER A 165 9.86 -9.61 -8.27
CA SER A 165 9.51 -8.20 -8.48
C SER A 165 8.07 -7.87 -8.11
N LEU A 166 7.85 -6.59 -7.81
CA LEU A 166 6.54 -5.99 -7.62
C LEU A 166 6.37 -4.90 -8.68
N LEU A 167 5.41 -5.08 -9.59
CA LEU A 167 5.22 -4.20 -10.75
C LEU A 167 3.78 -3.70 -10.81
N ILE A 168 3.61 -2.44 -11.25
CA ILE A 168 2.31 -1.93 -11.64
C ILE A 168 2.20 -1.97 -13.16
N LYS A 169 1.16 -2.61 -13.68
CA LYS A 169 0.95 -2.83 -15.11
C LYS A 169 -0.54 -2.93 -15.43
N ARG A 170 -0.85 -2.91 -16.71
CA ARG A 170 -2.19 -3.23 -17.22
C ARG A 170 -2.21 -4.69 -17.65
N ILE A 171 -3.09 -5.50 -17.04
CA ILE A 171 -3.23 -6.91 -17.39
C ILE A 171 -3.93 -7.04 -18.76
N ARG A 172 -3.43 -7.96 -19.59
CA ARG A 172 -4.06 -8.39 -20.83
C ARG A 172 -4.52 -9.84 -20.70
N THR A 173 -5.82 -10.02 -20.83
CA THR A 173 -6.47 -11.33 -20.82
C THR A 173 -6.66 -11.80 -22.27
N GLY A 174 -6.64 -13.12 -22.51
CA GLY A 174 -6.83 -13.68 -23.86
C GLY A 174 -5.56 -14.21 -24.52
N GLY A 175 -4.45 -14.25 -23.78
CA GLY A 175 -3.22 -14.95 -24.20
C GLY A 175 -3.24 -16.45 -23.92
N ASP A 176 -2.06 -17.03 -23.73
CA ASP A 176 -1.89 -18.42 -23.34
C ASP A 176 -2.55 -18.69 -21.98
N LYS A 177 -3.16 -19.86 -21.82
CA LYS A 177 -3.79 -20.28 -20.56
C LYS A 177 -2.79 -20.43 -19.42
N LEU A 178 -1.51 -20.55 -19.71
CA LEU A 178 -0.42 -20.79 -18.75
C LEU A 178 0.28 -19.50 -18.30
N SER A 179 0.00 -18.36 -18.93
CA SER A 179 0.65 -17.09 -18.62
C SER A 179 -0.34 -15.92 -18.60
N TYR A 180 0.06 -14.83 -17.95
CA TYR A 180 -0.58 -13.52 -18.05
C TYR A 180 0.36 -12.53 -18.71
N ASN A 181 -0.21 -11.70 -19.58
CA ASN A 181 0.49 -10.60 -20.24
C ASN A 181 0.20 -9.29 -19.52
N PHE A 182 1.22 -8.46 -19.40
CA PHE A 182 1.15 -7.17 -18.74
C PHE A 182 1.79 -6.11 -19.62
N GLU A 183 1.16 -4.95 -19.73
CA GLU A 183 1.67 -3.86 -20.57
C GLU A 183 1.78 -2.53 -19.82
N ASN A 184 2.61 -1.64 -20.36
CA ASN A 184 2.76 -0.27 -19.92
C ASN A 184 1.66 0.63 -20.52
N ASP A 185 1.20 1.65 -19.75
CA ASP A 185 0.39 2.72 -20.30
C ASP A 185 1.25 3.78 -21.03
N ASN A 186 2.56 3.79 -20.76
CA ASN A 186 3.46 4.77 -21.33
C ASN A 186 3.77 4.46 -22.80
N GLN A 187 3.19 5.26 -23.70
CA GLN A 187 3.41 5.13 -25.14
C GLN A 187 4.86 5.43 -25.59
N GLN A 188 5.65 6.09 -24.76
CA GLN A 188 7.08 6.34 -25.06
C GLN A 188 7.97 5.16 -24.67
N ASP A 189 7.42 4.22 -23.88
CA ASP A 189 8.10 3.01 -23.43
C ASP A 189 7.09 1.84 -23.50
N PRO A 190 6.64 1.47 -24.70
CA PRO A 190 5.68 0.38 -24.87
C PRO A 190 6.37 -0.96 -24.61
N GLU A 191 5.98 -1.61 -23.55
CA GLU A 191 6.52 -2.91 -23.16
C GLU A 191 5.37 -3.86 -22.86
N ILE A 192 5.46 -5.10 -23.33
CA ILE A 192 4.59 -6.20 -22.95
C ILE A 192 5.46 -7.27 -22.31
N ILE A 193 5.17 -7.59 -21.05
CA ILE A 193 5.88 -8.62 -20.30
C ILE A 193 4.91 -9.77 -20.06
N SER A 194 5.37 -11.00 -20.30
CA SER A 194 4.60 -12.22 -20.00
C SER A 194 5.20 -12.93 -18.80
N PHE A 195 4.37 -13.28 -17.83
CA PHE A 195 4.76 -14.10 -16.69
C PHE A 195 3.96 -15.40 -16.67
N PRO A 196 4.63 -16.56 -16.53
CA PRO A 196 3.98 -17.82 -16.20
C PRO A 196 3.14 -17.67 -14.93
N LYS A 197 1.99 -18.34 -14.87
CA LYS A 197 1.12 -18.30 -13.67
C LYS A 197 1.84 -18.73 -12.41
N ASP A 198 2.74 -19.69 -12.50
CA ASP A 198 3.52 -20.24 -11.39
C ASP A 198 4.54 -19.25 -10.81
N ASP A 199 4.96 -18.25 -11.60
CA ASP A 199 5.88 -17.19 -11.15
C ASP A 199 5.15 -16.04 -10.45
N ILE A 200 3.81 -16.00 -10.55
CA ILE A 200 2.99 -14.96 -9.96
C ILE A 200 2.52 -15.40 -8.58
N ARG A 201 2.86 -14.64 -7.56
CA ARG A 201 2.42 -14.88 -6.18
C ARG A 201 1.08 -14.24 -5.87
N GLU A 202 0.86 -13.02 -6.37
CA GLU A 202 -0.35 -12.24 -6.08
C GLU A 202 -0.66 -11.28 -7.23
N ILE A 203 -1.95 -11.09 -7.53
CA ILE A 203 -2.44 -10.00 -8.37
C ILE A 203 -3.43 -9.18 -7.55
N MET A 204 -3.19 -7.88 -7.47
CA MET A 204 -4.04 -6.94 -6.75
C MET A 204 -4.59 -5.90 -7.73
N MET A 205 -5.92 -5.73 -7.76
CA MET A 205 -6.55 -4.71 -8.59
C MET A 205 -6.35 -3.32 -7.99
N VAL A 206 -5.94 -2.36 -8.80
CA VAL A 206 -5.95 -0.95 -8.43
C VAL A 206 -7.38 -0.45 -8.42
N ARG A 207 -7.83 0.08 -7.27
CA ARG A 207 -9.18 0.60 -7.03
C ARG A 207 -9.25 2.12 -6.99
N GLY A 208 -8.11 2.76 -6.79
CA GLY A 208 -7.98 4.20 -6.73
C GLY A 208 -6.54 4.63 -6.59
N LYS A 209 -6.33 5.93 -6.64
CA LYS A 209 -5.03 6.54 -6.38
C LYS A 209 -5.15 7.83 -5.59
N ILE A 210 -4.12 8.14 -4.84
CA ILE A 210 -3.90 9.43 -4.19
C ILE A 210 -2.72 10.07 -4.90
N SER A 211 -2.91 11.26 -5.44
CA SER A 211 -1.86 12.02 -6.13
C SER A 211 -1.69 13.37 -5.46
N ASN A 212 -0.45 13.77 -5.24
CA ASN A 212 -0.09 15.10 -4.78
C ASN A 212 0.14 16.08 -5.94
N VAL A 213 0.04 15.59 -7.18
CA VAL A 213 0.20 16.38 -8.40
C VAL A 213 -1.14 16.52 -9.10
N LEU A 214 -1.61 17.77 -9.25
CA LEU A 214 -2.76 18.10 -10.08
C LEU A 214 -2.26 18.55 -11.46
N ILE A 215 -2.53 17.74 -12.48
CA ILE A 215 -2.18 18.10 -13.85
C ILE A 215 -3.18 19.13 -14.37
N PRO A 216 -2.73 20.34 -14.75
CA PRO A 216 -3.62 21.36 -15.34
C PRO A 216 -4.29 20.83 -16.62
N THR A 217 -5.55 21.21 -16.85
CA THR A 217 -6.37 20.70 -17.97
C THR A 217 -5.73 20.92 -19.35
N HIS A 218 -4.98 22.02 -19.52
CA HIS A 218 -4.30 22.35 -20.77
C HIS A 218 -3.00 21.55 -21.02
N GLN A 219 -2.51 20.80 -20.04
CA GLN A 219 -1.40 19.85 -20.20
C GLN A 219 -1.86 18.41 -20.48
N ARG A 220 -3.16 18.16 -20.53
CA ARG A 220 -3.70 16.91 -21.05
C ARG A 220 -3.45 16.87 -22.55
N THR A 221 -2.26 16.36 -22.92
CA THR A 221 -1.77 16.27 -24.31
C THR A 221 -2.69 15.51 -25.28
N SER A 222 -3.71 14.84 -24.78
CA SER A 222 -4.75 14.20 -25.59
C SER A 222 -5.67 15.20 -26.28
N ASP A 223 -6.09 16.29 -25.62
CA ASP A 223 -7.07 17.22 -26.20
C ASP A 223 -6.48 18.01 -27.38
N GLY A 224 -5.20 18.40 -27.30
CA GLY A 224 -4.49 19.04 -28.41
C GLY A 224 -4.27 18.11 -29.61
N LYS A 225 -3.93 16.82 -29.35
CA LYS A 225 -3.79 15.82 -30.43
C LYS A 225 -5.13 15.46 -31.06
N ILE A 226 -6.20 15.30 -30.27
CA ILE A 226 -7.54 15.01 -30.74
C ILE A 226 -8.03 16.17 -31.62
N LYS A 227 -7.88 17.40 -31.17
CA LYS A 227 -8.26 18.59 -31.94
C LYS A 227 -7.50 18.71 -33.27
N ASN A 228 -6.17 18.47 -33.24
CA ASN A 228 -5.35 18.44 -34.47
C ASN A 228 -5.74 17.28 -35.41
N MET A 229 -6.16 16.13 -34.87
CA MET A 229 -6.64 15.00 -35.67
C MET A 229 -8.04 15.32 -36.28
N GLU A 230 -8.93 15.94 -35.52
CA GLU A 230 -10.24 16.39 -36.02
C GLU A 230 -10.09 17.40 -37.14
N GLU A 231 -9.23 18.40 -36.99
CA GLU A 231 -8.92 19.39 -38.04
C GLU A 231 -8.32 18.74 -39.29
N SER A 232 -7.43 17.73 -39.10
CA SER A 232 -6.84 16.98 -40.21
C SER A 232 -7.87 16.11 -40.94
N ILE A 233 -8.80 15.48 -40.22
CA ILE A 233 -9.88 14.66 -40.78
C ILE A 233 -10.83 15.57 -41.57
N GLU A 234 -11.14 16.74 -41.07
CA GLU A 234 -12.03 17.69 -41.76
C GLU A 234 -11.40 18.25 -43.04
N PHE A 235 -10.08 18.52 -43.00
CA PHE A 235 -9.33 18.89 -44.18
C PHE A 235 -9.33 17.77 -45.25
N LEU A 236 -9.05 16.54 -44.88
CA LEU A 236 -9.06 15.39 -45.78
C LEU A 236 -10.45 15.15 -46.40
N LYS A 237 -11.53 15.32 -45.63
CA LYS A 237 -12.88 15.22 -46.14
C LYS A 237 -13.18 16.30 -47.21
N LYS A 238 -12.72 17.54 -47.04
CA LYS A 238 -12.86 18.60 -48.02
C LYS A 238 -12.10 18.30 -49.32
N GLU A 239 -10.86 17.83 -49.21
CA GLU A 239 -10.07 17.44 -50.37
C GLU A 239 -10.72 16.27 -51.15
N LEU A 240 -11.20 15.27 -50.43
CA LEU A 240 -11.89 14.11 -51.04
C LEU A 240 -13.17 14.55 -51.77
N TYR A 241 -13.93 15.46 -51.20
CA TYR A 241 -15.12 16.03 -51.83
C TYR A 241 -14.75 16.78 -53.13
N LEU A 242 -13.69 17.60 -53.14
CA LEU A 242 -13.23 18.33 -54.32
C LEU A 242 -12.73 17.39 -55.42
N ILE A 243 -12.01 16.34 -55.09
CA ILE A 243 -11.54 15.32 -56.05
C ILE A 243 -12.75 14.57 -56.65
N THR A 244 -13.70 14.17 -55.83
CA THR A 244 -14.92 13.47 -56.28
C THR A 244 -15.73 14.36 -57.24
N LYS A 245 -15.86 15.66 -56.94
CA LYS A 245 -16.54 16.63 -57.80
C LYS A 245 -15.82 16.81 -59.14
N LYS A 246 -14.46 16.86 -59.14
CA LYS A 246 -13.67 16.93 -60.39
C LYS A 246 -13.81 15.67 -61.21
N LEU A 247 -13.78 14.50 -60.61
CA LEU A 247 -13.96 13.21 -61.30
C LEU A 247 -15.34 13.11 -61.95
N ASN A 248 -16.38 13.55 -61.26
CA ASN A 248 -17.75 13.56 -61.82
C ASN A 248 -17.92 14.58 -62.97
N SER A 249 -17.17 15.69 -62.96
CA SER A 249 -17.17 16.68 -64.05
C SER A 249 -16.35 16.23 -65.29
N LEU A 250 -15.48 15.24 -65.16
CA LEU A 250 -14.71 14.64 -66.29
C LEU A 250 -15.43 13.43 -66.91
N ARG A 251 -16.50 12.97 -66.30
CA ARG A 251 -17.27 11.79 -66.72
C ARG A 251 -18.53 12.13 -67.53
N ASN A 252 -18.88 13.45 -67.56
CA ASN A 252 -19.91 14.05 -68.41
C ASN A 252 -19.25 14.84 -69.57
#